data_d65bb6461b93bfda59baf779bc6522c6
#
_entry.id   d65bb6461b93bfda59baf779bc6522c6
#
_cell.length_a   1.000
_cell.length_b   1.000
_cell.length_c   1.000
_cell.angle_alpha   90.00
_cell.angle_beta   90.00
_cell.angle_gamma   90.00
#
_symmetry.space_group_name_H-M   'P 1'
#
loop_
_entity.id
_entity.type
_entity.pdbx_description
1 polymer ?
#
loop_
_entity_poly.entity_id
_entity_poly.type
_entity_poly.pdbx_seq_one_letter_code
_entity_poly.pdbx_strand_id
1 'polypeptide(L)'
;MTISRIVGIRQTLLMPMSRLLTALSLLTLASLVSGQPDQGNSNNSLSIEGRWLTHQSIVRVEGCESGICGFVESLRLPKEIDQTTLLDIKNKDRSLRDRPIIGLNLFSRFDSITPGKTEYLKGRVYHPDHGRSYKANLRLLESGQLEIEGCVFAFCQQEAWVRLPPCTPEGCPTTP
;
A
#
# COMPACT_ATOMS: atom_id res chain seq x y z
N MET A 1 27.22 30.75 -54.92
CA MET A 1 26.57 31.01 -56.17
C MET A 1 25.10 31.13 -55.96
N THR A 2 24.62 32.34 -56.11
CA THR A 2 23.41 32.86 -56.79
C THR A 2 22.16 32.73 -55.94
N ILE A 3 21.72 33.74 -55.14
CA ILE A 3 20.99 34.99 -55.41
C ILE A 3 19.72 34.79 -56.27
N SER A 4 18.55 35.13 -55.64
CA SER A 4 17.46 36.03 -56.11
C SER A 4 16.29 35.86 -55.18
N ARG A 5 15.91 36.81 -54.37
CA ARG A 5 15.14 38.08 -54.55
C ARG A 5 13.87 37.92 -55.40
N ILE A 6 12.73 38.35 -54.79
CA ILE A 6 11.84 39.45 -55.24
C ILE A 6 10.53 39.35 -54.45
N VAL A 7 10.20 40.28 -53.52
CA VAL A 7 9.33 41.45 -53.63
C VAL A 7 7.85 41.08 -53.80
N GLY A 8 7.01 41.24 -52.84
CA GLY A 8 6.26 42.36 -52.37
C GLY A 8 4.91 42.48 -53.06
N ILE A 9 3.85 42.69 -52.29
CA ILE A 9 2.77 43.66 -52.61
C ILE A 9 1.88 43.79 -51.35
N ARG A 10 1.83 45.01 -50.87
CA ARG A 10 0.79 45.51 -49.96
C ARG A 10 -0.54 45.63 -50.68
N GLN A 11 -1.61 45.26 -50.03
CA GLN A 11 -2.90 45.91 -50.29
C GLN A 11 -3.66 46.12 -49.02
N THR A 12 -3.77 47.39 -48.68
CA THR A 12 -4.68 48.02 -47.72
C THR A 12 -5.99 48.25 -48.49
N LEU A 13 -7.11 47.84 -47.89
CA LEU A 13 -8.42 48.47 -48.26
C LEU A 13 -9.46 48.24 -47.14
N LEU A 14 -9.69 49.32 -46.44
CA LEU A 14 -10.96 49.89 -45.97
C LEU A 14 -12.11 49.02 -45.50
N MET A 15 -12.50 49.36 -44.27
CA MET A 15 -13.82 49.08 -43.66
C MET A 15 -15.01 49.57 -44.49
N PRO A 16 -16.20 49.03 -44.23
CA PRO A 16 -17.20 49.91 -43.63
C PRO A 16 -17.89 49.32 -42.38
N MET A 17 -18.10 50.21 -41.44
CA MET A 17 -19.07 50.12 -40.35
C MET A 17 -20.50 49.96 -40.89
N SER A 18 -21.28 49.06 -40.36
CA SER A 18 -22.68 49.30 -40.10
C SER A 18 -23.39 48.16 -39.38
N ARG A 19 -24.06 48.54 -38.35
CA ARG A 19 -25.31 48.04 -37.71
C ARG A 19 -25.20 47.03 -36.58
N LEU A 20 -25.46 47.64 -35.42
CA LEU A 20 -26.10 47.05 -34.22
C LEU A 20 -27.21 46.07 -34.57
N LEU A 21 -27.14 44.89 -33.96
CA LEU A 21 -28.34 44.15 -33.55
C LEU A 21 -27.98 43.34 -32.30
N THR A 22 -28.60 43.74 -31.21
CA THR A 22 -28.61 43.11 -29.92
C THR A 22 -29.23 41.70 -30.02
N ALA A 23 -28.44 40.68 -29.76
CA ALA A 23 -28.98 39.37 -29.44
C ALA A 23 -28.42 38.93 -28.07
N LEU A 24 -29.29 39.05 -27.10
CA LEU A 24 -29.10 38.60 -25.73
C LEU A 24 -29.14 37.07 -25.76
N SER A 25 -27.98 36.41 -25.91
CA SER A 25 -27.85 34.96 -25.78
C SER A 25 -27.47 34.62 -24.35
N LEU A 26 -28.46 34.03 -23.62
CA LEU A 26 -28.19 33.36 -22.35
C LEU A 26 -27.17 32.25 -22.61
N LEU A 27 -25.92 32.45 -22.18
CA LEU A 27 -24.96 31.38 -22.01
C LEU A 27 -25.30 30.61 -20.73
N THR A 28 -25.99 29.49 -20.85
CA THR A 28 -26.02 28.47 -19.82
C THR A 28 -24.61 27.86 -19.70
N LEU A 29 -23.88 28.22 -18.64
CA LEU A 29 -22.68 27.50 -18.25
C LEU A 29 -23.09 26.08 -17.80
N ALA A 30 -22.99 25.13 -18.70
CA ALA A 30 -22.96 23.73 -18.33
C ALA A 30 -21.60 23.45 -17.65
N SER A 31 -21.58 23.41 -16.32
CA SER A 31 -20.44 22.93 -15.55
C SER A 31 -20.25 21.45 -15.88
N LEU A 32 -19.31 21.14 -16.76
CA LEU A 32 -18.77 19.81 -16.93
C LEU A 32 -17.99 19.48 -15.65
N VAL A 33 -18.65 18.78 -14.73
CA VAL A 33 -17.98 18.08 -13.65
C VAL A 33 -17.16 16.98 -14.32
N SER A 34 -15.91 17.28 -14.61
CA SER A 34 -14.92 16.28 -14.98
C SER A 34 -14.67 15.44 -13.74
N GLY A 35 -15.35 14.30 -13.62
CA GLY A 35 -14.97 13.25 -12.70
C GLY A 35 -13.56 12.81 -13.08
N GLN A 36 -12.57 13.28 -12.35
CA GLN A 36 -11.23 12.69 -12.43
C GLN A 36 -11.36 11.24 -11.94
N PRO A 37 -10.92 10.26 -12.74
CA PRO A 37 -10.76 8.92 -12.19
C PRO A 37 -9.75 9.04 -11.04
N ASP A 38 -10.13 8.55 -9.86
CA ASP A 38 -9.23 8.34 -8.75
C ASP A 38 -7.98 7.63 -9.29
N GLN A 39 -6.91 8.38 -9.43
CA GLN A 39 -5.60 7.80 -9.71
C GLN A 39 -5.23 7.06 -8.43
N GLY A 40 -5.56 5.77 -8.40
CA GLY A 40 -5.11 4.86 -7.36
C GLY A 40 -3.63 5.11 -7.13
N ASN A 41 -3.34 5.59 -5.94
CA ASN A 41 -2.03 6.03 -5.48
C ASN A 41 -0.97 4.95 -5.75
N SER A 42 -0.27 5.05 -6.89
CA SER A 42 0.82 4.16 -7.30
C SER A 42 2.08 4.28 -6.42
N ASN A 43 2.03 5.09 -5.34
CA ASN A 43 3.11 5.23 -4.39
C ASN A 43 3.20 4.08 -3.36
N ASN A 44 2.30 3.10 -3.43
CA ASN A 44 2.24 1.99 -2.47
C ASN A 44 3.30 0.88 -2.72
N SER A 45 4.02 0.93 -3.83
CA SER A 45 5.05 -0.06 -4.15
C SER A 45 6.32 0.05 -3.30
N LEU A 46 6.57 1.22 -2.69
CA LEU A 46 7.75 1.50 -1.87
C LEU A 46 7.43 1.54 -0.35
N SER A 47 6.25 1.12 0.07
CA SER A 47 5.89 1.00 1.48
C SER A 47 5.79 -0.44 1.90
N ILE A 48 6.18 -0.75 3.15
CA ILE A 48 5.94 -2.06 3.74
C ILE A 48 4.47 -2.24 4.17
N GLU A 49 3.68 -1.17 4.17
CA GLU A 49 2.25 -1.26 4.46
C GLU A 49 1.51 -2.09 3.43
N GLY A 50 0.54 -2.83 3.88
CA GLY A 50 -0.30 -3.65 3.02
C GLY A 50 -0.58 -5.02 3.59
N ARG A 51 -1.12 -5.88 2.73
CA ARG A 51 -1.47 -7.27 3.04
C ARG A 51 -0.40 -8.20 2.50
N TRP A 52 0.03 -9.13 3.32
CA TRP A 52 1.16 -10.00 3.03
C TRP A 52 0.80 -11.46 3.24
N LEU A 53 1.00 -12.26 2.20
CA LEU A 53 0.84 -13.71 2.25
C LEU A 53 2.12 -14.33 2.79
N THR A 54 2.01 -15.02 3.92
CA THR A 54 3.07 -15.81 4.54
C THR A 54 2.87 -17.30 4.22
N HIS A 55 3.73 -18.15 4.74
CA HIS A 55 3.54 -19.60 4.63
C HIS A 55 2.22 -20.07 5.28
N GLN A 56 1.83 -19.49 6.42
CA GLN A 56 0.73 -19.98 7.26
C GLN A 56 -0.44 -19.00 7.39
N SER A 57 -0.29 -17.75 6.99
CA SER A 57 -1.28 -16.71 7.27
C SER A 57 -1.27 -15.58 6.24
N ILE A 58 -2.25 -14.71 6.34
CA ILE A 58 -2.24 -13.37 5.78
C ILE A 58 -2.04 -12.39 6.93
N VAL A 59 -1.05 -11.50 6.79
CA VAL A 59 -0.72 -10.49 7.78
C VAL A 59 -0.90 -9.11 7.17
N ARG A 60 -1.66 -8.25 7.85
CA ARG A 60 -1.82 -6.84 7.48
C ARG A 60 -0.79 -6.02 8.25
N VAL A 61 0.10 -5.37 7.52
CA VAL A 61 1.14 -4.48 8.06
C VAL A 61 0.71 -3.04 7.89
N GLU A 62 0.78 -2.27 8.96
CA GLU A 62 0.39 -0.86 8.99
C GLU A 62 1.16 -0.08 10.05
N GLY A 63 1.15 1.25 9.93
CA GLY A 63 1.62 2.14 10.98
C GLY A 63 0.65 2.15 12.17
N CYS A 64 1.20 2.14 13.39
CA CYS A 64 0.43 2.24 14.62
C CYS A 64 1.19 3.10 15.67
N GLU A 65 0.57 3.43 16.79
CA GLU A 65 1.18 4.26 17.84
C GLU A 65 2.52 3.71 18.37
N SER A 66 2.68 2.38 18.36
CA SER A 66 3.92 1.72 18.80
C SER A 66 4.96 1.55 17.67
N GLY A 67 4.75 2.14 16.49
CA GLY A 67 5.62 2.06 15.33
C GLY A 67 4.99 1.24 14.20
N ILE A 68 5.52 0.04 13.91
CA ILE A 68 4.98 -0.87 12.90
C ILE A 68 4.23 -2.00 13.60
N CYS A 69 3.00 -2.23 13.18
CA CYS A 69 2.17 -3.36 13.59
C CYS A 69 1.96 -4.33 12.42
N GLY A 70 1.90 -5.62 12.72
CA GLY A 70 1.58 -6.68 11.77
C GLY A 70 0.49 -7.57 12.35
N PHE A 71 -0.76 -7.37 11.93
CA PHE A 71 -1.91 -8.09 12.47
C PHE A 71 -2.23 -9.32 11.64
N VAL A 72 -2.40 -10.47 12.29
CA VAL A 72 -2.89 -11.68 11.64
C VAL A 72 -4.32 -11.44 11.16
N GLU A 73 -4.52 -11.39 9.84
CA GLU A 73 -5.82 -11.17 9.21
C GLU A 73 -6.57 -12.49 9.04
N SER A 74 -5.87 -13.53 8.59
CA SER A 74 -6.41 -14.87 8.43
C SER A 74 -5.31 -15.92 8.47
N LEU A 75 -5.71 -17.16 8.77
CA LEU A 75 -4.82 -18.33 8.74
C LEU A 75 -5.11 -19.20 7.52
N ARG A 76 -4.07 -19.81 6.98
CA ARG A 76 -4.18 -20.78 5.87
C ARG A 76 -4.41 -22.18 6.44
N LEU A 77 -5.66 -22.46 6.75
CA LEU A 77 -6.09 -23.72 7.37
C LEU A 77 -7.11 -24.43 6.47
N PRO A 78 -7.31 -25.76 6.65
CA PRO A 78 -8.45 -26.45 6.09
C PRO A 78 -9.77 -25.74 6.45
N LYS A 79 -10.72 -25.74 5.50
CA LYS A 79 -11.99 -24.99 5.64
C LYS A 79 -12.85 -25.45 6.82
N GLU A 80 -12.62 -26.68 7.28
CA GLU A 80 -13.31 -27.32 8.40
C GLU A 80 -12.89 -26.76 9.76
N ILE A 81 -11.76 -26.02 9.81
CA ILE A 81 -11.24 -25.42 11.04
C ILE A 81 -11.72 -23.98 11.13
N ASP A 82 -12.51 -23.70 12.17
CA ASP A 82 -12.88 -22.31 12.49
C ASP A 82 -11.68 -21.58 13.10
N GLN A 83 -11.01 -20.78 12.27
CA GLN A 83 -9.82 -20.02 12.69
C GLN A 83 -10.09 -18.99 13.78
N THR A 84 -11.36 -18.55 13.96
CA THR A 84 -11.74 -17.56 14.98
C THR A 84 -11.67 -18.12 16.39
N THR A 85 -11.71 -19.44 16.54
CA THR A 85 -11.61 -20.13 17.83
C THR A 85 -10.18 -20.43 18.26
N LEU A 86 -9.20 -20.17 17.38
CA LEU A 86 -7.80 -20.50 17.67
C LEU A 86 -7.18 -19.44 18.60
N LEU A 87 -6.63 -19.91 19.71
CA LEU A 87 -6.06 -19.09 20.77
C LEU A 87 -4.54 -19.25 20.81
N ASP A 88 -3.86 -18.26 21.39
CA ASP A 88 -2.40 -18.22 21.57
C ASP A 88 -1.94 -19.09 22.74
N ILE A 89 -2.39 -20.35 22.77
CA ILE A 89 -2.22 -21.28 23.89
C ILE A 89 -0.76 -21.58 24.23
N LYS A 90 0.17 -21.41 23.27
CA LYS A 90 1.61 -21.64 23.47
C LYS A 90 2.33 -20.42 24.06
N ASN A 91 1.62 -19.30 24.28
CA ASN A 91 2.25 -18.10 24.85
C ASN A 91 2.96 -18.44 26.17
N LYS A 92 4.19 -17.95 26.32
CA LYS A 92 4.95 -18.12 27.57
C LYS A 92 4.29 -17.40 28.74
N ASP A 93 3.68 -16.24 28.49
CA ASP A 93 2.84 -15.55 29.44
C ASP A 93 1.45 -16.22 29.47
N ARG A 94 1.13 -16.85 30.58
CA ARG A 94 -0.13 -17.57 30.75
C ARG A 94 -1.36 -16.65 30.66
N SER A 95 -1.22 -15.38 31.04
CA SER A 95 -2.32 -14.41 30.99
C SER A 95 -2.71 -14.01 29.57
N LEU A 96 -1.88 -14.33 28.57
CA LEU A 96 -2.11 -14.03 27.16
C LEU A 96 -2.59 -15.24 26.34
N ARG A 97 -2.79 -16.41 26.97
CA ARG A 97 -3.14 -17.63 26.24
C ARG A 97 -4.55 -17.68 25.70
N ASP A 98 -5.44 -16.88 26.28
CA ASP A 98 -6.86 -16.82 25.89
C ASP A 98 -7.14 -15.80 24.80
N ARG A 99 -6.11 -15.09 24.32
CA ARG A 99 -6.28 -14.16 23.22
C ARG A 99 -6.34 -14.90 21.87
N PRO A 100 -7.21 -14.47 20.93
CA PRO A 100 -7.30 -15.09 19.62
C PRO A 100 -6.04 -14.84 18.80
N ILE A 101 -5.72 -15.80 17.90
CA ILE A 101 -4.63 -15.63 16.92
C ILE A 101 -5.04 -14.61 15.84
N ILE A 102 -6.31 -14.62 15.41
CA ILE A 102 -6.82 -13.60 14.49
C ILE A 102 -6.82 -12.23 15.20
N GLY A 103 -6.25 -11.23 14.53
CA GLY A 103 -6.07 -9.90 15.11
C GLY A 103 -4.83 -9.74 15.99
N LEU A 104 -4.07 -10.83 16.20
CA LEU A 104 -2.84 -10.77 16.99
C LEU A 104 -1.78 -9.92 16.30
N ASN A 105 -1.23 -8.94 17.02
CA ASN A 105 -0.08 -8.18 16.53
C ASN A 105 1.21 -9.00 16.70
N LEU A 106 1.88 -9.28 15.58
CA LEU A 106 3.12 -10.02 15.55
C LEU A 106 4.36 -9.13 15.74
N PHE A 107 4.26 -7.82 15.46
CA PHE A 107 5.40 -6.92 15.44
C PHE A 107 5.44 -6.03 16.70
N SER A 108 6.64 -5.71 17.13
CA SER A 108 6.85 -4.76 18.21
C SER A 108 8.25 -4.15 18.13
N ARG A 109 8.42 -2.94 18.67
CA ARG A 109 9.70 -2.23 18.77
C ARG A 109 10.33 -1.87 17.43
N PHE A 110 9.57 -1.84 16.36
CA PHE A 110 10.01 -1.22 15.11
C PHE A 110 9.72 0.29 15.14
N ASP A 111 10.58 1.07 14.49
CA ASP A 111 10.32 2.49 14.26
C ASP A 111 9.07 2.69 13.41
N SER A 112 8.51 3.89 13.46
CA SER A 112 7.37 4.25 12.62
C SER A 112 7.70 4.16 11.12
N ILE A 113 6.67 3.88 10.32
CA ILE A 113 6.81 3.84 8.87
C ILE A 113 7.18 5.23 8.35
N THR A 114 8.20 5.27 7.51
CA THR A 114 8.69 6.49 6.89
C THR A 114 8.63 6.33 5.37
N PRO A 115 8.07 7.30 4.62
CA PRO A 115 8.03 7.23 3.16
C PRO A 115 9.41 6.96 2.54
N GLY A 116 9.48 5.99 1.62
CA GLY A 116 10.71 5.60 0.94
C GLY A 116 11.70 4.77 1.76
N LYS A 117 11.44 4.55 3.04
CA LYS A 117 12.26 3.65 3.86
C LYS A 117 11.86 2.20 3.59
N THR A 118 12.84 1.38 3.25
CA THR A 118 12.65 -0.04 2.90
C THR A 118 13.19 -1.00 3.97
N GLU A 119 13.94 -0.50 4.96
CA GLU A 119 14.51 -1.33 6.03
C GLU A 119 14.10 -0.81 7.42
N TYR A 120 13.67 -1.73 8.28
CA TYR A 120 13.32 -1.49 9.67
C TYR A 120 14.03 -2.52 10.54
N LEU A 121 15.02 -2.07 11.30
CA LEU A 121 15.95 -2.93 12.03
C LEU A 121 15.65 -2.92 13.53
N LYS A 122 16.15 -3.95 14.23
CA LYS A 122 16.16 -4.07 15.70
C LYS A 122 14.78 -4.14 16.37
N GLY A 123 13.75 -4.50 15.60
CA GLY A 123 12.44 -4.81 16.14
C GLY A 123 12.34 -6.23 16.69
N ARG A 124 11.11 -6.68 16.87
CA ARG A 124 10.80 -8.04 17.32
C ARG A 124 9.61 -8.58 16.55
N VAL A 125 9.66 -9.88 16.24
CA VAL A 125 8.54 -10.65 15.70
C VAL A 125 8.10 -11.70 16.72
N TYR A 126 6.81 -11.75 17.01
CA TYR A 126 6.20 -12.80 17.82
C TYR A 126 5.84 -13.99 16.95
N HIS A 127 6.18 -15.20 17.39
CA HIS A 127 5.85 -16.44 16.72
C HIS A 127 4.88 -17.25 17.56
N PRO A 128 3.59 -17.35 17.19
CA PRO A 128 2.57 -18.02 18.01
C PRO A 128 2.88 -19.49 18.26
N ASP A 129 3.42 -20.23 17.28
CA ASP A 129 3.78 -21.64 17.43
C ASP A 129 4.90 -21.89 18.45
N HIS A 130 5.73 -20.90 18.71
CA HIS A 130 6.78 -20.97 19.70
C HIS A 130 6.41 -20.25 20.99
N GLY A 131 5.33 -19.47 21.01
CA GLY A 131 4.86 -18.68 22.14
C GLY A 131 5.85 -17.62 22.60
N ARG A 132 6.70 -17.09 21.70
CA ARG A 132 7.77 -16.13 22.05
C ARG A 132 8.11 -15.18 20.93
N SER A 133 8.76 -14.06 21.31
CA SER A 133 9.26 -13.07 20.35
C SER A 133 10.75 -13.20 20.12
N TYR A 134 11.16 -12.96 18.89
CA TYR A 134 12.55 -12.97 18.41
C TYR A 134 12.98 -11.56 18.02
N LYS A 135 14.28 -11.27 18.07
CA LYS A 135 14.84 -10.08 17.41
C LYS A 135 14.61 -10.22 15.92
N ALA A 136 14.18 -9.15 15.28
CA ALA A 136 13.87 -9.22 13.86
C ALA A 136 14.19 -7.91 13.13
N ASN A 137 14.41 -8.05 11.84
CA ASN A 137 14.51 -6.99 10.86
C ASN A 137 13.44 -7.19 9.78
N LEU A 138 12.93 -6.09 9.23
CA LEU A 138 12.01 -6.09 8.09
C LEU A 138 12.71 -5.41 6.91
N ARG A 139 12.63 -5.98 5.72
CA ARG A 139 13.15 -5.38 4.49
C ARG A 139 12.16 -5.54 3.36
N LEU A 140 11.82 -4.45 2.70
CA LEU A 140 11.12 -4.49 1.43
C LEU A 140 12.16 -4.71 0.33
N LEU A 141 12.12 -5.87 -0.30
CA LEU A 141 13.04 -6.27 -1.37
C LEU A 141 12.67 -5.58 -2.69
N GLU A 142 13.62 -5.46 -3.60
CA GLU A 142 13.39 -4.94 -4.96
C GLU A 142 12.37 -5.79 -5.74
N SER A 143 12.23 -7.08 -5.39
CA SER A 143 11.18 -7.96 -5.92
C SER A 143 9.76 -7.58 -5.48
N GLY A 144 9.60 -6.62 -4.56
CA GLY A 144 8.33 -6.25 -3.96
C GLY A 144 7.88 -7.17 -2.82
N GLN A 145 8.69 -8.16 -2.43
CA GLN A 145 8.43 -9.02 -1.28
C GLN A 145 8.89 -8.35 0.02
N LEU A 146 8.22 -8.66 1.13
CA LEU A 146 8.64 -8.25 2.46
C LEU A 146 9.43 -9.40 3.11
N GLU A 147 10.72 -9.19 3.30
CA GLU A 147 11.58 -10.13 4.02
C GLU A 147 11.49 -9.87 5.51
N ILE A 148 11.26 -10.93 6.27
CA ILE A 148 11.33 -10.95 7.73
C ILE A 148 12.54 -11.79 8.12
N GLU A 149 13.55 -11.15 8.71
CA GLU A 149 14.70 -11.84 9.28
C GLU A 149 14.54 -11.96 10.80
N GLY A 150 14.40 -13.18 11.30
CA GLY A 150 14.31 -13.47 12.74
C GLY A 150 15.58 -14.14 13.24
N CYS A 151 16.13 -13.65 14.37
CA CYS A 151 17.41 -14.16 14.90
C CYS A 151 17.27 -14.74 16.30
N VAL A 152 17.95 -15.87 16.52
CA VAL A 152 18.18 -16.50 17.82
C VAL A 152 19.68 -16.62 18.03
N PHE A 153 20.24 -15.83 18.94
CA PHE A 153 21.70 -15.68 19.12
C PHE A 153 22.39 -15.29 17.81
N ALA A 154 23.25 -16.14 17.26
CA ALA A 154 23.97 -15.93 16.00
C ALA A 154 23.26 -16.55 14.77
N PHE A 155 22.17 -17.23 14.96
CA PHE A 155 21.44 -17.90 13.88
C PHE A 155 20.22 -17.07 13.48
N CYS A 156 20.19 -16.65 12.23
CA CYS A 156 19.07 -15.93 11.66
C CYS A 156 18.36 -16.80 10.60
N GLN A 157 17.04 -16.71 10.56
CA GLN A 157 16.21 -17.29 9.51
C GLN A 157 15.45 -16.18 8.82
N GLN A 158 15.30 -16.30 7.52
CA GLN A 158 14.61 -15.35 6.68
C GLN A 158 13.37 -16.01 6.06
N GLU A 159 12.29 -15.26 6.02
CA GLU A 159 11.07 -15.61 5.31
C GLU A 159 10.66 -14.43 4.42
N ALA A 160 10.36 -14.69 3.17
CA ALA A 160 9.88 -13.70 2.23
C ALA A 160 8.36 -13.81 2.08
N TRP A 161 7.66 -12.71 2.38
CA TRP A 161 6.21 -12.62 2.28
C TRP A 161 5.82 -11.97 0.96
N VAL A 162 4.78 -12.47 0.32
CA VAL A 162 4.31 -11.99 -0.97
C VAL A 162 3.20 -10.96 -0.77
N ARG A 163 3.31 -9.81 -1.45
CA ARG A 163 2.29 -8.76 -1.36
C ARG A 163 0.99 -9.24 -2.00
N LEU A 164 -0.11 -9.04 -1.29
CA LEU A 164 -1.46 -9.24 -1.80
C LEU A 164 -2.07 -7.92 -2.31
N PRO A 165 -2.97 -7.97 -3.29
CA PRO A 165 -3.76 -6.82 -3.66
C PRO A 165 -4.57 -6.26 -2.47
N PRO A 166 -4.90 -4.97 -2.46
CA PRO A 166 -5.79 -4.39 -1.47
C PRO A 166 -7.17 -5.04 -1.53
N CYS A 167 -7.91 -4.94 -0.43
CA CYS A 167 -9.33 -5.33 -0.42
C CYS A 167 -10.14 -4.41 -1.32
N THR A 168 -11.13 -4.97 -1.98
CA THR A 168 -12.13 -4.26 -2.79
C THR A 168 -13.50 -4.37 -2.13
N PRO A 169 -14.53 -3.63 -2.60
CA PRO A 169 -15.89 -3.81 -2.09
C PRO A 169 -16.43 -5.24 -2.24
N GLU A 170 -15.91 -6.01 -3.21
CA GLU A 170 -16.28 -7.41 -3.47
C GLU A 170 -15.57 -8.38 -2.53
N GLY A 171 -14.52 -7.95 -1.84
CA GLY A 171 -13.80 -8.75 -0.85
C GLY A 171 -12.29 -8.55 -0.85
N CYS A 172 -11.64 -9.35 -0.03
CA CYS A 172 -10.19 -9.33 0.13
C CYS A 172 -9.55 -10.52 -0.61
N PRO A 173 -8.71 -10.27 -1.65
CA PRO A 173 -7.98 -11.34 -2.33
C PRO A 173 -7.08 -12.10 -1.34
N THR A 174 -6.99 -13.41 -1.52
CA THR A 174 -6.12 -14.30 -0.71
C THR A 174 -4.97 -14.90 -1.51
N THR A 175 -4.88 -14.52 -2.78
CA THR A 175 -3.81 -14.92 -3.71
C THR A 175 -3.20 -13.67 -4.35
N PRO A 176 -1.91 -13.71 -4.73
CA PRO A 176 -1.22 -12.64 -5.46
C PRO A 176 -1.82 -12.36 -6.83
#